data_01a8250cb1d364adeee2867c6cc7e1e0
#
_entry.id   01a8250cb1d364adeee2867c6cc7e1e0
#
_cell.length_a   1.000
_cell.length_b   1.000
_cell.length_c   1.000
_cell.angle_alpha   90.00
_cell.angle_beta   90.00
_cell.angle_gamma   90.00
#
_symmetry.space_group_name_H-M   'P 1'
#
loop_
_entity.id
_entity.type
_entity.pdbx_description
1 polymer ?
#
loop_
_entity_poly.entity_id
_entity_poly.type
_entity_poly.pdbx_seq_one_letter_code
_entity_poly.pdbx_strand_id
1 'polypeptide(L)'
;MRALPVVDADPRERKFVKLGRLAQLAGVLPSTIRHYMRLGLIGADAQTPGGYGLFDPERALPRLRRIQDLQSQRFRLIEIASILVGENGVGAA
;
A
#
# COMPACT_ATOMS: atom_id res chain seq x y z
N MET A 1 -1.09 18.66 -1.15
CA MET A 1 -0.41 17.44 -0.68
C MET A 1 -0.82 17.15 0.75
N ARG A 2 -1.24 15.97 1.03
CA ARG A 2 -1.72 15.62 2.37
C ARG A 2 -0.58 14.97 3.16
N ALA A 3 -0.34 15.51 4.36
CA ALA A 3 0.61 14.90 5.26
C ALA A 3 0.03 13.63 5.88
N LEU A 4 0.87 12.61 6.04
CA LEU A 4 0.45 11.39 6.71
C LEU A 4 0.37 11.63 8.21
N PRO A 5 -0.65 11.07 8.89
CA PRO A 5 -0.70 11.16 10.33
C PRO A 5 0.49 10.46 10.96
N VAL A 6 1.02 11.05 12.03
CA VAL A 6 2.11 10.45 12.81
C VAL A 6 1.48 9.63 13.92
N VAL A 7 1.87 8.37 14.00
CA VAL A 7 1.29 7.41 14.95
C VAL A 7 2.42 6.74 15.71
N ASP A 8 2.29 6.65 17.03
CA ASP A 8 3.21 5.86 17.84
C ASP A 8 3.00 4.38 17.55
N ALA A 9 4.08 3.67 17.36
CA ALA A 9 4.01 2.24 17.09
C ALA A 9 3.83 1.47 18.40
N ASP A 10 2.72 1.67 19.08
CA ASP A 10 2.42 0.92 20.30
C ASP A 10 2.07 -0.52 19.91
N PRO A 11 2.84 -1.52 20.38
CA PRO A 11 2.56 -2.91 20.07
C PRO A 11 1.15 -3.37 20.44
N ARG A 12 0.51 -2.68 21.39
CA ARG A 12 -0.82 -3.06 21.84
C ARG A 12 -1.93 -2.61 20.91
N GLU A 13 -1.69 -1.59 20.09
CA GLU A 13 -2.70 -1.08 19.18
C GLU A 13 -2.69 -1.77 17.82
N ARG A 14 -1.56 -2.14 17.33
CA ARG A 14 -1.32 -2.97 16.14
C ARG A 14 -2.19 -2.72 14.91
N LYS A 15 -2.84 -1.57 14.83
CA LYS A 15 -3.63 -1.25 13.66
C LYS A 15 -2.75 -1.06 12.43
N PHE A 16 -1.60 -0.47 12.64
CA PHE A 16 -0.66 -0.19 11.56
C PHE A 16 0.56 -1.07 11.66
N VAL A 17 1.10 -1.47 10.51
CA VAL A 17 2.30 -2.28 10.42
C VAL A 17 3.33 -1.58 9.54
N LYS A 18 4.60 -1.88 9.77
CA LYS A 18 5.68 -1.42 8.91
C LYS A 18 5.72 -2.22 7.61
N LEU A 19 6.44 -1.70 6.64
CA LEU A 19 6.53 -2.29 5.31
C LEU A 19 6.98 -3.76 5.34
N GLY A 20 7.98 -4.09 6.16
CA GLY A 20 8.47 -5.46 6.26
C GLY A 20 7.40 -6.43 6.74
N ARG A 21 6.61 -6.02 7.72
CA ARG A 21 5.52 -6.86 8.23
C ARG A 21 4.42 -6.98 7.18
N LEU A 22 4.10 -5.89 6.49
CA LEU A 22 3.11 -5.93 5.42
C LEU A 22 3.54 -6.92 4.33
N ALA A 23 4.82 -6.90 3.97
CA ALA A 23 5.35 -7.83 2.98
C ALA A 23 5.17 -9.28 3.42
N GLN A 24 5.44 -9.58 4.69
CA GLN A 24 5.21 -10.91 5.24
C GLN A 24 3.75 -11.32 5.14
N LEU A 25 2.85 -10.44 5.52
CA LEU A 25 1.41 -10.72 5.49
C LEU A 25 0.90 -10.94 4.06
N ALA A 26 1.47 -10.22 3.11
CA ALA A 26 1.08 -10.34 1.70
C ALA A 26 1.79 -11.48 0.97
N GLY A 27 2.85 -12.03 1.57
CA GLY A 27 3.63 -13.09 0.91
C GLY A 27 4.48 -12.57 -0.24
N VAL A 28 4.93 -11.33 -0.17
CA VAL A 28 5.77 -10.72 -1.20
C VAL A 28 7.06 -10.18 -0.56
N LEU A 29 8.01 -9.82 -1.40
CA LEU A 29 9.24 -9.21 -0.93
C LEU A 29 9.01 -7.74 -0.57
N PRO A 30 9.72 -7.21 0.44
CA PRO A 30 9.65 -5.77 0.73
C PRO A 30 9.98 -4.89 -0.48
N SER A 31 10.92 -5.32 -1.31
CA SER A 31 11.28 -4.58 -2.52
C SER A 31 10.11 -4.48 -3.51
N THR A 32 9.25 -5.48 -3.54
CA THR A 32 8.06 -5.48 -4.39
C THR A 32 7.12 -4.36 -3.94
N ILE A 33 6.90 -4.23 -2.64
CA ILE A 33 6.04 -3.16 -2.12
C ILE A 33 6.65 -1.79 -2.42
N ARG A 34 7.97 -1.63 -2.22
CA ARG A 34 8.63 -0.37 -2.53
C ARG A 34 8.49 -0.01 -4.01
N HIS A 35 8.57 -1.00 -4.87
CA HIS A 35 8.39 -0.79 -6.30
C HIS A 35 6.97 -0.29 -6.60
N TYR A 36 5.97 -0.93 -6.01
CA TYR A 36 4.58 -0.49 -6.17
C TYR A 36 4.37 0.93 -5.65
N MET A 37 5.02 1.28 -4.55
CA MET A 37 4.95 2.64 -4.00
C MET A 37 5.51 3.67 -4.97
N ARG A 38 6.63 3.36 -5.61
CA ARG A 38 7.24 4.25 -6.60
C ARG A 38 6.33 4.47 -7.81
N LEU A 39 5.53 3.48 -8.13
CA LEU A 39 4.59 3.56 -9.25
C LEU A 39 3.24 4.18 -8.84
N GLY A 40 3.07 4.53 -7.58
CA GLY A 40 1.82 5.11 -7.09
C GLY A 40 0.70 4.10 -6.93
N LEU A 41 1.01 2.80 -6.92
CA LEU A 41 -0.01 1.76 -6.80
C LEU A 41 -0.47 1.55 -5.36
N ILE A 42 0.37 1.85 -4.41
CA ILE A 42 0.07 1.73 -2.99
C ILE A 42 0.83 2.83 -2.25
N GLY A 43 0.28 3.29 -1.16
CA GLY A 43 0.91 4.30 -0.32
C GLY A 43 0.75 3.99 1.15
N ALA A 44 1.57 4.62 1.98
CA ALA A 44 1.47 4.48 3.41
C ALA A 44 0.21 5.19 3.92
N ASP A 45 -0.35 4.67 5.00
CA ASP A 45 -1.55 5.24 5.64
C ASP A 45 -1.19 6.16 6.80
N ALA A 46 -0.01 5.99 7.38
CA ALA A 46 0.49 6.78 8.48
C ALA A 46 2.01 6.72 8.47
N GLN A 47 2.64 7.39 9.44
CA GLN A 47 4.09 7.31 9.61
C GLN A 47 4.44 7.31 11.08
N THR A 48 5.62 6.74 11.40
CA THR A 48 6.15 6.81 12.75
C THR A 48 6.71 8.21 13.03
N PRO A 49 6.97 8.56 14.30
CA PRO A 49 7.64 9.84 14.60
C PRO A 49 8.98 9.99 13.85
N GLY A 50 9.66 8.88 13.56
CA GLY A 50 10.90 8.90 12.79
C GLY A 50 10.71 8.99 11.28
N GLY A 51 9.47 9.08 10.80
CA GLY A 51 9.19 9.24 9.38
C GLY A 51 9.06 7.95 8.58
N TYR A 52 9.03 6.80 9.23
CA TYR A 52 8.83 5.52 8.53
C TYR A 52 7.35 5.31 8.20
N GLY A 53 7.08 4.85 6.99
CA GLY A 53 5.71 4.57 6.57
C GLY A 53 5.07 3.43 7.34
N LEU A 54 3.80 3.59 7.64
CA LEU A 54 2.97 2.58 8.30
C LEU A 54 1.77 2.29 7.41
N PHE A 55 1.34 1.04 7.42
CA PHE A 55 0.26 0.57 6.55
C PHE A 55 -0.84 -0.06 7.39
N ASP A 56 -2.07 0.22 7.02
CA ASP A 56 -3.23 -0.47 7.58
C ASP A 56 -3.43 -1.75 6.76
N PRO A 57 -3.22 -2.94 7.36
CA PRO A 57 -3.36 -4.19 6.60
C PRO A 57 -4.74 -4.37 5.99
N GLU A 58 -5.78 -3.88 6.65
CA GLU A 58 -7.14 -4.01 6.12
C GLU A 58 -7.34 -3.25 4.81
N ARG A 59 -6.56 -2.20 4.60
CA ARG A 59 -6.58 -1.46 3.34
C ARG A 59 -5.54 -1.97 2.37
N ALA A 60 -4.34 -2.23 2.87
CA ALA A 60 -3.20 -2.55 2.03
C ALA A 60 -3.27 -3.95 1.43
N LEU A 61 -3.71 -4.94 2.20
CA LEU A 61 -3.73 -6.32 1.70
C LEU A 61 -4.70 -6.53 0.54
N PRO A 62 -5.94 -6.03 0.58
CA PRO A 62 -6.82 -6.14 -0.58
C PRO A 62 -6.25 -5.42 -1.80
N ARG A 63 -5.58 -4.28 -1.60
CA ARG A 63 -4.95 -3.53 -2.68
C ARG A 63 -3.84 -4.34 -3.33
N LEU A 64 -2.99 -4.95 -2.52
CA LEU A 64 -1.91 -5.79 -3.03
C LEU A 64 -2.44 -7.00 -3.79
N ARG A 65 -3.49 -7.63 -3.29
CA ARG A 65 -4.13 -8.74 -3.98
C ARG A 65 -4.69 -8.31 -5.33
N ARG A 66 -5.31 -7.14 -5.38
CA ARG A 66 -5.87 -6.61 -6.62
C ARG A 66 -4.77 -6.36 -7.66
N ILE A 67 -3.64 -5.80 -7.21
CA ILE A 67 -2.51 -5.59 -8.10
C ILE A 67 -1.99 -6.92 -8.65
N GLN A 68 -1.83 -7.92 -7.78
CA GLN A 68 -1.35 -9.24 -8.20
C GLN A 68 -2.33 -9.93 -9.14
N ASP A 69 -3.62 -9.80 -8.88
CA ASP A 69 -4.66 -10.35 -9.71
C ASP A 69 -4.61 -9.77 -11.13
N LEU A 70 -4.46 -8.46 -11.23
CA LEU A 70 -4.35 -7.78 -12.51
C LEU A 70 -3.06 -8.18 -13.25
N GLN A 71 -1.96 -8.35 -12.52
CA GLN A 71 -0.74 -8.84 -13.12
C GLN A 71 -0.90 -10.26 -13.67
N SER A 72 -1.63 -11.11 -12.95
CA SER A 72 -1.89 -12.47 -13.43
C SER A 72 -2.75 -12.48 -14.70
N GLN A 73 -3.51 -11.43 -14.92
CA GLN A 73 -4.28 -11.22 -16.15
C GLN A 73 -3.46 -10.54 -17.25
N ARG A 74 -2.14 -10.43 -17.03
CA ARG A 74 -1.17 -9.87 -17.97
C ARG A 74 -1.27 -8.37 -18.20
N PHE A 75 -1.89 -7.63 -17.29
CA PHE A 75 -1.82 -6.19 -17.31
C PHE A 75 -0.44 -5.74 -16.85
N ARG A 76 0.12 -4.76 -17.52
CA ARG A 76 1.36 -4.15 -17.08
C ARG A 76 1.11 -3.20 -15.90
N LEU A 77 2.12 -2.98 -15.08
CA LEU A 77 1.95 -2.16 -13.88
C LEU A 77 1.46 -0.74 -14.20
N ILE A 78 1.90 -0.16 -15.31
CA ILE A 78 1.41 1.15 -15.70
C ILE A 78 -0.08 1.13 -16.07
N GLU A 79 -0.54 0.05 -16.66
CA GLU A 79 -1.95 -0.13 -16.97
C GLU A 79 -2.77 -0.34 -15.70
N ILE A 80 -2.20 -1.08 -14.75
CA ILE A 80 -2.83 -1.34 -13.46
C ILE A 80 -3.05 -0.03 -12.71
N ALA A 81 -2.10 0.89 -12.76
CA ALA A 81 -2.24 2.18 -12.12
C ALA A 81 -3.48 2.92 -12.62
N SER A 82 -3.71 2.91 -13.92
CA SER A 82 -4.90 3.52 -14.53
C SER A 82 -6.18 2.84 -14.07
N ILE A 83 -6.18 1.50 -14.06
CA ILE A 83 -7.35 0.72 -13.64
C ILE A 83 -7.71 1.03 -12.20
N LEU A 84 -6.71 1.07 -11.32
CA LEU A 84 -6.94 1.29 -9.90
C LEU A 84 -7.47 2.70 -9.62
N VAL A 85 -7.02 3.69 -10.35
CA VAL A 85 -7.55 5.05 -10.23
C VAL A 85 -9.05 5.03 -10.57
N GLY A 86 -9.43 4.33 -11.63
CA GLY A 86 -10.84 4.20 -11.99
C GLY A 86 -11.66 3.45 -10.96
N GLU A 87 -11.10 2.37 -10.40
CA GLU A 87 -11.81 1.58 -9.40
C GLU A 87 -12.05 2.34 -8.11
N ASN A 88 -11.11 3.19 -7.72
CA ASN A 88 -11.28 3.98 -6.52
C ASN A 88 -12.35 5.06 -6.68
N GLY A 89 -12.73 5.37 -7.89
CA GLY A 89 -13.72 6.40 -8.15
C GLY A 89 -13.26 7.79 -7.75
N VAL A 90 -12.08 7.89 -7.23
CA VAL A 90 -11.57 9.15 -6.68
C VAL A 90 -11.29 10.15 -7.78
N GLY A 91 -10.91 9.64 -8.92
CA GLY A 91 -10.67 10.51 -10.06
C GLY A 91 -11.87 11.32 -10.44
N ALA A 92 -13.03 10.89 -10.01
CA ALA A 92 -14.25 11.61 -10.25
C ALA A 92 -14.28 12.96 -9.55
N ALA A 93 -13.49 13.09 -8.54
CA ALA A 93 -13.48 14.34 -7.79
C ALA A 93 -12.74 15.44 -8.54
#